data_414b67453aa9ba5b6c10c4f38f487944
#
_entry.id   414b67453aa9ba5b6c10c4f38f487944
#
_cell.length_a   1.000
_cell.length_b   1.000
_cell.length_c   1.000
_cell.angle_alpha   90.00
_cell.angle_beta   90.00
_cell.angle_gamma   90.00
#
_symmetry.space_group_name_H-M   'P 1'
#
loop_
_entity.id
_entity.type
_entity.pdbx_description
1 polymer ?
#
loop_
_entity_poly.entity_id
_entity_poly.type
_entity_poly.pdbx_seq_one_letter_code
_entity_poly.pdbx_strand_id
1 'polypeptide(L)'
;PKKHCDTIAPRFTSLGKKLHISNNDFILPTEERHKKVVKEILQIVMDNGDIYEAEYEGLYSVSEERFITEKEADSGAFRDIKKLKEKNYFFKMSAYQDQLIKHINLNPNFIQPNHRKNEILGFLKKPLNDLCISRPKSRLNWGIELPFDDKYVTYVWFDALINYITAAVYSSDKNLFQSLWPASYHLIGKDILTTHAVYWPTMLMSAGIELPKSIFAHGWWLMGDSKMSKSLGNIINPMDLIDNYGVDPVRYY
;
A
#
# COMPACT_ATOMS: atom_id res chain seq x y z
N PRO A 1 19.88 2.91 -3.48
CA PRO A 1 18.71 2.33 -2.79
C PRO A 1 18.73 0.80 -2.79
N LYS A 2 18.83 0.12 -3.98
CA LYS A 2 18.76 -1.35 -4.11
C LYS A 2 19.72 -2.09 -3.17
N LYS A 3 21.01 -1.74 -3.17
CA LYS A 3 22.01 -2.36 -2.29
C LYS A 3 21.62 -2.30 -0.80
N HIS A 4 21.01 -1.19 -0.36
CA HIS A 4 20.52 -1.05 1.01
C HIS A 4 19.35 -2.01 1.28
N CYS A 5 18.39 -2.08 0.38
CA CYS A 5 17.26 -3.03 0.49
C CYS A 5 17.75 -4.48 0.55
N ASP A 6 18.67 -4.85 -0.34
CA ASP A 6 19.28 -6.19 -0.41
C ASP A 6 20.01 -6.56 0.90
N THR A 7 20.53 -5.57 1.64
CA THR A 7 21.19 -5.78 2.94
C THR A 7 20.18 -5.94 4.08
N ILE A 8 19.04 -5.25 4.01
CA ILE A 8 18.06 -5.21 5.11
C ILE A 8 17.01 -6.33 4.99
N ALA A 9 16.54 -6.65 3.79
CA ALA A 9 15.48 -7.64 3.57
C ALA A 9 15.76 -9.03 4.20
N PRO A 10 16.99 -9.58 4.17
CA PRO A 10 17.29 -10.85 4.82
C PRO A 10 17.03 -10.89 6.32
N ARG A 11 17.08 -9.73 7.00
CA ARG A 11 16.77 -9.64 8.44
C ARG A 11 15.30 -9.96 8.72
N PHE A 12 14.38 -9.45 7.88
CA PHE A 12 12.95 -9.74 7.99
C PHE A 12 12.64 -11.20 7.68
N THR A 13 13.24 -11.76 6.64
CA THR A 13 13.09 -13.18 6.31
C THR A 13 13.61 -14.09 7.43
N SER A 14 14.73 -13.71 8.06
CA SER A 14 15.30 -14.44 9.21
C SER A 14 14.39 -14.36 10.44
N LEU A 15 13.79 -13.18 10.70
CA LEU A 15 12.83 -13.01 11.79
C LEU A 15 11.61 -13.89 11.61
N GLY A 16 11.05 -13.98 10.40
CA GLY A 16 9.93 -14.88 10.09
C GLY A 16 10.24 -16.34 10.43
N LYS A 17 11.43 -16.81 10.07
CA LYS A 17 11.90 -18.17 10.43
C LYS A 17 12.02 -18.36 11.95
N LYS A 18 12.59 -17.39 12.67
CA LYS A 18 12.74 -17.47 14.13
C LYS A 18 11.40 -17.44 14.86
N LEU A 19 10.43 -16.75 14.32
CA LEU A 19 9.06 -16.71 14.84
C LEU A 19 8.23 -17.95 14.42
N HIS A 20 8.81 -18.93 13.74
CA HIS A 20 8.12 -20.10 13.20
C HIS A 20 6.90 -19.71 12.33
N ILE A 21 7.03 -18.64 11.52
CA ILE A 21 6.00 -18.25 10.57
C ILE A 21 6.06 -19.19 9.37
N SER A 22 4.94 -19.85 9.06
CA SER A 22 4.81 -20.83 7.98
C SER A 22 4.35 -20.19 6.66
N ASN A 23 4.93 -19.03 6.30
CA ASN A 23 4.62 -18.38 5.04
C ASN A 23 5.17 -19.19 3.85
N ASN A 24 4.40 -19.22 2.76
CA ASN A 24 4.80 -19.87 1.52
C ASN A 24 5.68 -18.99 0.65
N ASP A 25 5.55 -17.67 0.79
CA ASP A 25 6.28 -16.70 -0.02
C ASP A 25 6.65 -15.44 0.78
N PHE A 26 7.63 -14.69 0.27
CA PHE A 26 8.08 -13.41 0.80
C PHE A 26 8.42 -12.49 -0.37
N ILE A 27 7.49 -11.59 -0.73
CA ILE A 27 7.62 -10.73 -1.89
C ILE A 27 8.50 -9.52 -1.59
N LEU A 28 9.43 -9.26 -2.52
CA LEU A 28 10.19 -8.02 -2.57
C LEU A 28 9.76 -7.20 -3.80
N PRO A 29 9.36 -5.94 -3.66
CA PRO A 29 8.99 -5.07 -4.80
C PRO A 29 10.10 -4.89 -5.84
N THR A 30 11.34 -5.25 -5.49
CA THR A 30 12.49 -5.23 -6.40
C THR A 30 12.63 -6.46 -7.29
N GLU A 31 11.82 -7.51 -7.07
CA GLU A 31 11.84 -8.74 -7.87
C GLU A 31 11.24 -8.52 -9.27
N GLU A 32 11.83 -9.16 -10.27
CA GLU A 32 11.36 -9.03 -11.65
C GLU A 32 9.93 -9.57 -11.85
N ARG A 33 9.55 -10.64 -11.10
CA ARG A 33 8.18 -11.16 -11.13
C ARG A 33 7.16 -10.11 -10.68
N HIS A 34 7.49 -9.31 -9.65
CA HIS A 34 6.62 -8.24 -9.16
C HIS A 34 6.54 -7.08 -10.15
N LYS A 35 7.69 -6.60 -10.63
CA LYS A 35 7.74 -5.51 -11.62
C LYS A 35 6.94 -5.83 -12.89
N LYS A 36 6.97 -7.09 -13.34
CA LYS A 36 6.18 -7.56 -14.48
C LYS A 36 4.69 -7.39 -14.22
N VAL A 37 4.20 -7.86 -13.06
CA VAL A 37 2.77 -7.77 -12.70
C VAL A 37 2.34 -6.31 -12.55
N VAL A 38 3.18 -5.46 -11.92
CA VAL A 38 2.89 -4.02 -11.79
C VAL A 38 2.72 -3.36 -13.16
N LYS A 39 3.62 -3.62 -14.10
CA LYS A 39 3.53 -3.08 -15.46
C LYS A 39 2.29 -3.58 -16.20
N GLU A 40 1.94 -4.86 -16.03
CA GLU A 40 0.76 -5.46 -16.63
C GLU A 40 -0.53 -4.79 -16.11
N ILE A 41 -0.67 -4.63 -14.80
CA ILE A 41 -1.83 -3.97 -14.20
C ILE A 41 -1.92 -2.50 -14.59
N LEU A 42 -0.80 -1.77 -14.59
CA LEU A 42 -0.77 -0.38 -15.06
C LEU A 42 -1.25 -0.25 -16.49
N GLN A 43 -0.85 -1.18 -17.38
CA GLN A 43 -1.29 -1.17 -18.77
C GLN A 43 -2.78 -1.45 -18.89
N ILE A 44 -3.31 -2.45 -18.16
CA ILE A 44 -4.74 -2.76 -18.14
C ILE A 44 -5.57 -1.55 -17.70
N VAL A 45 -5.16 -0.89 -16.60
CA VAL A 45 -5.86 0.29 -16.07
C VAL A 45 -5.76 1.48 -17.04
N MET A 46 -4.64 1.63 -17.74
CA MET A 46 -4.47 2.65 -18.80
C MET A 46 -5.38 2.37 -19.99
N ASP A 47 -5.42 1.12 -20.47
CA ASP A 47 -6.25 0.70 -21.62
C ASP A 47 -7.75 0.82 -21.32
N ASN A 48 -8.15 0.67 -20.05
CA ASN A 48 -9.52 0.92 -19.59
C ASN A 48 -9.87 2.44 -19.52
N GLY A 49 -8.89 3.32 -19.79
CA GLY A 49 -9.09 4.77 -19.76
C GLY A 49 -9.16 5.36 -18.34
N ASP A 50 -8.71 4.62 -17.34
CA ASP A 50 -8.73 5.02 -15.93
C ASP A 50 -7.45 5.70 -15.45
N ILE A 51 -6.46 5.85 -16.34
CA ILE A 51 -5.26 6.67 -16.10
C ILE A 51 -5.24 7.84 -17.08
N TYR A 52 -4.91 9.02 -16.58
CA TYR A 52 -4.76 10.22 -17.40
C TYR A 52 -3.57 11.06 -16.93
N GLU A 53 -2.98 11.84 -17.83
CA GLU A 53 -1.96 12.82 -17.51
C GLU A 53 -2.61 14.15 -17.12
N ALA A 54 -2.15 14.77 -16.05
CA ALA A 54 -2.55 16.10 -15.66
C ALA A 54 -1.37 16.89 -15.06
N GLU A 55 -1.42 18.20 -15.25
CA GLU A 55 -0.53 19.11 -14.59
C GLU A 55 -1.14 19.49 -13.24
N TYR A 56 -0.40 19.25 -12.18
CA TYR A 56 -0.81 19.62 -10.83
C TYR A 56 0.13 20.69 -10.27
N GLU A 57 -0.46 21.76 -9.77
CA GLU A 57 0.24 22.79 -9.03
C GLU A 57 -0.27 22.80 -7.60
N GLY A 58 0.63 22.66 -6.63
CA GLY A 58 0.23 22.62 -5.22
C GLY A 58 1.42 22.64 -4.26
N LEU A 59 1.09 22.65 -2.98
CA LEU A 59 2.09 22.52 -1.92
C LEU A 59 2.54 21.07 -1.83
N TYR A 60 3.85 20.88 -1.86
CA TYR A 60 4.49 19.57 -1.81
C TYR A 60 5.39 19.49 -0.58
N SER A 61 5.14 18.49 0.26
CA SER A 61 6.05 18.14 1.35
C SER A 61 7.17 17.25 0.85
N VAL A 62 8.40 17.73 0.91
CA VAL A 62 9.58 16.97 0.49
C VAL A 62 9.84 15.81 1.45
N SER A 63 9.58 16.00 2.75
CA SER A 63 9.78 14.97 3.77
C SER A 63 8.81 13.80 3.64
N GLU A 64 7.57 14.06 3.21
CA GLU A 64 6.53 13.03 3.04
C GLU A 64 6.38 12.58 1.57
N GLU A 65 7.14 13.18 0.67
CA GLU A 65 7.12 12.91 -0.77
C GLU A 65 5.71 12.92 -1.40
N ARG A 66 4.83 13.84 -0.93
CA ARG A 66 3.46 13.98 -1.43
C ARG A 66 2.99 15.42 -1.51
N PHE A 67 1.99 15.66 -2.36
CA PHE A 67 1.24 16.91 -2.33
C PHE A 67 0.37 16.96 -1.07
N ILE A 68 0.28 18.13 -0.48
CA ILE A 68 -0.48 18.42 0.73
C ILE A 68 -1.45 19.59 0.48
N THR A 69 -2.54 19.61 1.22
CA THR A 69 -3.48 20.73 1.20
C THR A 69 -2.93 21.91 1.99
N GLU A 70 -3.45 23.12 1.75
CA GLU A 70 -3.11 24.32 2.54
C GLU A 70 -3.35 24.07 4.04
N LYS A 71 -4.48 23.44 4.39
CA LYS A 71 -4.81 23.08 5.76
C LYS A 71 -3.79 22.14 6.42
N GLU A 72 -3.25 21.20 5.66
CA GLU A 72 -2.18 20.33 6.14
C GLU A 72 -0.87 21.09 6.32
N ALA A 73 -0.56 22.00 5.39
CA ALA A 73 0.62 22.86 5.50
C ALA A 73 0.58 23.73 6.75
N ASP A 74 -0.58 24.30 7.05
CA ASP A 74 -0.80 25.17 8.22
C ASP A 74 -0.79 24.40 9.55
N SER A 75 -0.95 23.09 9.53
CA SER A 75 -0.92 22.25 10.75
C SER A 75 0.45 22.20 11.45
N GLY A 76 1.52 22.62 10.76
CA GLY A 76 2.90 22.53 11.26
C GLY A 76 3.46 21.09 11.34
N ALA A 77 2.69 20.09 10.90
CA ALA A 77 3.10 18.69 10.91
C ALA A 77 4.08 18.34 9.78
N PHE A 78 4.16 19.19 8.75
CA PHE A 78 4.96 18.95 7.55
C PHE A 78 6.14 19.88 7.47
N ARG A 79 7.29 19.36 7.04
CA ARG A 79 8.53 20.13 6.86
C ARG A 79 8.88 20.21 5.37
N ASP A 80 9.74 21.20 5.03
CA ASP A 80 10.24 21.38 3.67
C ASP A 80 9.14 21.47 2.61
N ILE A 81 8.14 22.33 2.86
CA ILE A 81 7.02 22.57 1.94
C ILE A 81 7.49 23.46 0.80
N LYS A 82 7.25 23.03 -0.43
CA LYS A 82 7.54 23.81 -1.65
C LYS A 82 6.31 23.87 -2.53
N LYS A 83 6.11 25.00 -3.20
CA LYS A 83 5.14 25.08 -4.28
C LYS A 83 5.75 24.41 -5.51
N LEU A 84 5.07 23.38 -6.02
CA LEU A 84 5.54 22.59 -7.13
C LEU A 84 4.47 22.55 -8.22
N LYS A 85 4.90 22.73 -9.47
CA LYS A 85 4.08 22.53 -10.65
C LYS A 85 4.68 21.38 -11.45
N GLU A 86 3.96 20.28 -11.57
CA GLU A 86 4.49 19.06 -12.16
C GLU A 86 3.40 18.31 -12.92
N LYS A 87 3.76 17.77 -14.09
CA LYS A 87 2.92 16.82 -14.81
C LYS A 87 3.10 15.43 -14.21
N ASN A 88 1.99 14.76 -13.96
CA ASN A 88 1.96 13.39 -13.43
C ASN A 88 0.79 12.62 -14.03
N TYR A 89 0.84 11.30 -13.89
CA TYR A 89 -0.26 10.41 -14.19
C TYR A 89 -1.13 10.20 -12.95
N PHE A 90 -2.45 10.21 -13.16
CA PHE A 90 -3.46 10.05 -12.13
C PHE A 90 -4.37 8.87 -12.45
N PHE A 91 -4.68 8.09 -11.44
CA PHE A 91 -5.69 7.03 -11.49
C PHE A 91 -7.06 7.62 -11.07
N LYS A 92 -8.10 7.39 -11.88
CA LYS A 92 -9.48 7.85 -11.65
C LYS A 92 -10.15 7.11 -10.49
N MET A 93 -9.55 7.19 -9.31
CA MET A 93 -10.06 6.54 -8.10
C MET A 93 -11.47 7.01 -7.74
N SER A 94 -11.78 8.28 -7.99
CA SER A 94 -13.08 8.90 -7.73
C SER A 94 -14.23 8.21 -8.47
N ALA A 95 -13.98 7.66 -9.67
CA ALA A 95 -14.99 6.96 -10.47
C ALA A 95 -15.52 5.69 -9.80
N TYR A 96 -14.78 5.11 -8.86
CA TYR A 96 -15.11 3.85 -8.19
C TYR A 96 -15.72 4.03 -6.80
N GLN A 97 -15.90 5.27 -6.33
CA GLN A 97 -16.37 5.56 -4.97
C GLN A 97 -17.72 4.90 -4.65
N ASP A 98 -18.72 5.09 -5.49
CA ASP A 98 -20.07 4.57 -5.25
C ASP A 98 -20.09 3.03 -5.30
N GLN A 99 -19.32 2.45 -6.22
CA GLN A 99 -19.18 1.00 -6.32
C GLN A 99 -18.52 0.42 -5.08
N LEU A 100 -17.49 1.08 -4.55
CA LEU A 100 -16.82 0.68 -3.31
C LEU A 100 -17.76 0.78 -2.10
N ILE A 101 -18.50 1.89 -1.94
CA ILE A 101 -19.47 2.06 -0.86
C ILE A 101 -20.53 0.95 -0.92
N LYS A 102 -21.04 0.66 -2.11
CA LYS A 102 -22.01 -0.42 -2.32
C LYS A 102 -21.42 -1.77 -1.91
N HIS A 103 -20.17 -2.06 -2.32
CA HIS A 103 -19.49 -3.30 -1.94
C HIS A 103 -19.32 -3.44 -0.43
N ILE A 104 -18.87 -2.39 0.27
CA ILE A 104 -18.69 -2.38 1.73
C ILE A 104 -20.02 -2.64 2.45
N ASN A 105 -21.12 -2.07 1.96
CA ASN A 105 -22.43 -2.24 2.57
C ASN A 105 -23.02 -3.64 2.35
N LEU A 106 -22.79 -4.24 1.19
CA LEU A 106 -23.25 -5.59 0.86
C LEU A 106 -22.41 -6.70 1.51
N ASN A 107 -21.17 -6.39 1.90
CA ASN A 107 -20.23 -7.34 2.48
C ASN A 107 -19.82 -6.88 3.90
N PRO A 108 -20.61 -7.20 4.94
CA PRO A 108 -20.40 -6.68 6.28
C PRO A 108 -19.03 -7.04 6.89
N ASN A 109 -18.43 -8.12 6.44
CA ASN A 109 -17.10 -8.61 6.90
C ASN A 109 -15.93 -8.15 6.01
N PHE A 110 -16.18 -7.31 5.00
CA PHE A 110 -15.12 -6.85 4.10
C PHE A 110 -14.06 -6.01 4.82
N ILE A 111 -14.46 -5.18 5.78
CA ILE A 111 -13.54 -4.40 6.61
C ILE A 111 -13.78 -4.74 8.07
N GLN A 112 -12.75 -5.19 8.77
CA GLN A 112 -12.80 -5.60 10.16
C GLN A 112 -11.67 -4.93 10.98
N PRO A 113 -11.94 -4.73 12.29
CA PRO A 113 -13.22 -4.83 13.01
C PRO A 113 -14.21 -3.71 12.62
N ASN A 114 -15.44 -3.80 13.07
CA ASN A 114 -16.54 -2.93 12.61
C ASN A 114 -16.29 -1.42 12.77
N HIS A 115 -15.56 -0.99 13.80
CA HIS A 115 -15.20 0.42 13.96
C HIS A 115 -14.26 0.91 12.81
N ARG A 116 -13.46 0.04 12.23
CA ARG A 116 -12.62 0.36 11.04
C ARG A 116 -13.47 0.50 9.77
N LYS A 117 -14.49 -0.33 9.63
CA LYS A 117 -15.50 -0.15 8.57
C LYS A 117 -16.17 1.21 8.67
N ASN A 118 -16.59 1.60 9.88
CA ASN A 118 -17.24 2.90 10.12
C ASN A 118 -16.28 4.08 9.81
N GLU A 119 -14.99 3.94 10.13
CA GLU A 119 -13.94 4.91 9.80
C GLU A 119 -13.86 5.11 8.28
N ILE A 120 -13.81 4.04 7.50
CA ILE A 120 -13.76 4.11 6.03
C ILE A 120 -15.07 4.67 5.45
N LEU A 121 -16.23 4.23 5.92
CA LEU A 121 -17.50 4.81 5.48
C LEU A 121 -17.60 6.30 5.81
N GLY A 122 -17.04 6.72 6.97
CA GLY A 122 -16.90 8.13 7.34
C GLY A 122 -16.01 8.91 6.39
N PHE A 123 -14.87 8.33 5.99
CA PHE A 123 -13.95 8.89 5.00
C PHE A 123 -14.62 9.05 3.63
N LEU A 124 -15.37 8.03 3.18
CA LEU A 124 -16.07 8.00 1.90
C LEU A 124 -17.32 8.89 1.81
N LYS A 125 -17.71 9.59 2.89
CA LYS A 125 -18.75 10.64 2.83
C LYS A 125 -18.33 11.87 2.03
N LYS A 126 -17.01 12.08 1.89
CA LYS A 126 -16.44 13.13 1.05
C LYS A 126 -16.08 12.57 -0.32
N PRO A 127 -16.19 13.38 -1.38
CA PRO A 127 -15.72 12.97 -2.70
C PRO A 127 -14.25 12.52 -2.65
N LEU A 128 -13.95 11.37 -3.25
CA LEU A 128 -12.58 10.93 -3.43
C LEU A 128 -11.87 11.80 -4.47
N ASN A 129 -10.62 12.12 -4.19
CA ASN A 129 -9.72 12.66 -5.19
C ASN A 129 -9.07 11.53 -5.98
N ASP A 130 -8.71 11.80 -7.23
CA ASP A 130 -7.93 10.87 -8.03
C ASP A 130 -6.52 10.71 -7.47
N LEU A 131 -5.97 9.52 -7.61
CA LEU A 131 -4.69 9.16 -7.01
C LEU A 131 -3.55 9.48 -7.98
N CYS A 132 -2.60 10.32 -7.59
CA CYS A 132 -1.36 10.50 -8.33
C CYS A 132 -0.50 9.23 -8.24
N ILE A 133 -0.25 8.57 -9.39
CA ILE A 133 0.39 7.26 -9.46
C ILE A 133 1.80 7.29 -10.05
N SER A 134 2.35 8.45 -10.34
CA SER A 134 3.66 8.58 -10.97
C SER A 134 4.57 9.60 -10.28
N ARG A 135 5.85 9.47 -10.56
CA ARG A 135 6.89 10.47 -10.25
C ARG A 135 7.83 10.60 -11.46
N PRO A 136 8.19 11.80 -11.91
CA PRO A 136 9.18 11.99 -12.97
C PRO A 136 10.55 11.43 -12.55
N LYS A 137 11.23 10.76 -13.45
CA LYS A 137 12.59 10.22 -13.20
C LYS A 137 13.62 11.31 -12.87
N SER A 138 13.40 12.53 -13.33
CA SER A 138 14.24 13.68 -12.95
C SER A 138 14.25 13.94 -11.45
N ARG A 139 13.22 13.48 -10.74
CA ARG A 139 13.06 13.65 -9.31
C ARG A 139 13.27 12.36 -8.52
N LEU A 140 12.83 11.23 -9.05
CA LEU A 140 13.01 9.90 -8.48
C LEU A 140 13.45 8.95 -9.59
N ASN A 141 14.74 8.64 -9.63
CA ASN A 141 15.33 7.76 -10.65
C ASN A 141 15.30 6.27 -10.28
N TRP A 142 14.63 5.90 -9.18
CA TRP A 142 14.51 4.53 -8.71
C TRP A 142 13.05 4.16 -8.45
N GLY A 143 12.56 3.16 -9.14
CA GLY A 143 11.18 2.69 -9.09
C GLY A 143 10.86 1.83 -10.31
N ILE A 144 9.61 1.39 -10.40
CA ILE A 144 9.11 0.65 -11.56
C ILE A 144 8.66 1.68 -12.60
N GLU A 145 9.23 1.60 -13.80
CA GLU A 145 8.87 2.49 -14.91
C GLU A 145 7.43 2.24 -15.35
N LEU A 146 6.70 3.30 -15.70
CA LEU A 146 5.40 3.17 -16.32
C LEU A 146 5.53 2.49 -17.70
N PRO A 147 4.69 1.51 -18.04
CA PRO A 147 4.80 0.80 -19.31
C PRO A 147 4.49 1.66 -20.54
N PHE A 148 3.75 2.75 -20.37
CA PHE A 148 3.30 3.68 -21.42
C PHE A 148 4.10 5.00 -21.45
N ASP A 149 4.97 5.28 -20.45
CA ASP A 149 5.87 6.44 -20.44
C ASP A 149 7.10 6.18 -19.55
N ASP A 150 8.22 5.94 -20.19
CA ASP A 150 9.50 5.60 -19.54
C ASP A 150 10.17 6.77 -18.81
N LYS A 151 9.65 8.00 -18.94
CA LYS A 151 10.13 9.18 -18.19
C LYS A 151 9.64 9.21 -16.75
N TYR A 152 8.72 8.35 -16.39
CA TYR A 152 8.12 8.27 -15.06
C TYR A 152 8.34 6.91 -14.41
N VAL A 153 8.35 6.92 -13.08
CA VAL A 153 8.27 5.73 -12.24
C VAL A 153 6.97 5.70 -11.46
N THR A 154 6.53 4.50 -11.11
CA THR A 154 5.29 4.25 -10.37
C THR A 154 5.41 4.78 -8.94
N TYR A 155 4.33 5.37 -8.45
CA TYR A 155 4.19 5.77 -7.05
C TYR A 155 4.05 4.54 -6.15
N VAL A 156 4.67 4.60 -4.98
CA VAL A 156 4.83 3.47 -4.07
C VAL A 156 3.54 2.70 -3.75
N TRP A 157 2.40 3.36 -3.57
CA TRP A 157 1.17 2.65 -3.23
C TRP A 157 0.53 1.91 -4.40
N PHE A 158 0.71 2.37 -5.63
CA PHE A 158 0.28 1.59 -6.79
C PHE A 158 1.19 0.37 -7.01
N ASP A 159 2.48 0.49 -6.75
CA ASP A 159 3.45 -0.59 -6.77
C ASP A 159 3.20 -1.59 -5.61
N ALA A 160 3.27 -1.10 -4.37
CA ALA A 160 3.27 -1.96 -3.19
C ALA A 160 2.01 -2.83 -3.04
N LEU A 161 0.82 -2.32 -3.38
CA LEU A 161 -0.44 -3.08 -3.23
C LEU A 161 -0.55 -4.26 -4.20
N ILE A 162 0.08 -4.19 -5.37
CA ILE A 162 0.09 -5.26 -6.36
C ILE A 162 0.88 -6.50 -5.88
N ASN A 163 1.68 -6.38 -4.82
CA ASN A 163 2.39 -7.53 -4.28
C ASN A 163 1.44 -8.69 -3.89
N TYR A 164 0.23 -8.41 -3.46
CA TYR A 164 -0.76 -9.41 -3.07
C TYR A 164 -1.13 -10.36 -4.22
N ILE A 165 -1.40 -9.82 -5.41
CA ILE A 165 -1.69 -10.64 -6.59
C ILE A 165 -0.42 -11.21 -7.21
N THR A 166 0.74 -10.55 -7.04
CA THR A 166 2.03 -11.14 -7.42
C THR A 166 2.31 -12.40 -6.63
N ALA A 167 2.10 -12.38 -5.30
CA ALA A 167 2.26 -13.56 -4.43
C ALA A 167 1.27 -14.68 -4.79
N ALA A 168 0.07 -14.31 -5.25
CA ALA A 168 -0.92 -15.25 -5.76
C ALA A 168 -0.66 -15.70 -7.21
N VAL A 169 0.52 -15.44 -7.76
CA VAL A 169 1.03 -15.86 -9.08
C VAL A 169 0.19 -15.38 -10.28
N TYR A 170 -0.38 -14.19 -10.22
CA TYR A 170 -1.32 -13.61 -11.20
C TYR A 170 -0.90 -13.82 -12.66
N SER A 171 0.32 -13.46 -13.04
CA SER A 171 0.79 -13.55 -14.43
C SER A 171 1.49 -14.85 -14.79
N SER A 172 1.73 -15.76 -13.83
CA SER A 172 2.58 -16.92 -14.04
C SER A 172 1.81 -18.24 -14.09
N ASP A 173 0.73 -18.36 -13.32
CA ASP A 173 -0.12 -19.57 -13.30
C ASP A 173 -1.58 -19.18 -13.03
N LYS A 174 -2.37 -19.20 -14.11
CA LYS A 174 -3.79 -18.81 -14.05
C LYS A 174 -4.64 -19.74 -13.17
N ASN A 175 -4.37 -21.04 -13.19
CA ASN A 175 -5.14 -22.02 -12.41
C ASN A 175 -4.82 -21.89 -10.93
N LEU A 176 -3.55 -21.75 -10.60
CA LEU A 176 -3.10 -21.53 -9.23
C LEU A 176 -3.60 -20.17 -8.72
N PHE A 177 -3.56 -19.11 -9.54
CA PHE A 177 -4.14 -17.82 -9.19
C PHE A 177 -5.62 -17.94 -8.80
N GLN A 178 -6.43 -18.62 -9.60
CA GLN A 178 -7.85 -18.83 -9.30
C GLN A 178 -8.10 -19.60 -8.00
N SER A 179 -7.16 -20.43 -7.58
CA SER A 179 -7.26 -21.16 -6.30
C SER A 179 -6.82 -20.35 -5.08
N LEU A 180 -5.90 -19.39 -5.27
CA LEU A 180 -5.34 -18.56 -4.21
C LEU A 180 -6.05 -17.21 -4.06
N TRP A 181 -6.67 -16.72 -5.13
CA TRP A 181 -7.38 -15.44 -5.16
C TRP A 181 -8.89 -15.67 -5.35
N PRO A 182 -9.77 -14.92 -4.64
CA PRO A 182 -9.45 -13.78 -3.78
C PRO A 182 -8.87 -14.18 -2.42
N ALA A 183 -7.94 -13.35 -1.93
CA ALA A 183 -7.34 -13.52 -0.60
C ALA A 183 -8.42 -13.59 0.48
N SER A 184 -8.30 -14.54 1.41
CA SER A 184 -9.24 -14.65 2.54
C SER A 184 -9.13 -13.45 3.47
N TYR A 185 -7.90 -13.02 3.77
CA TYR A 185 -7.62 -11.87 4.62
C TYR A 185 -6.41 -11.08 4.12
N HIS A 186 -6.52 -9.75 4.20
CA HIS A 186 -5.37 -8.85 4.30
C HIS A 186 -5.24 -8.43 5.77
N LEU A 187 -4.18 -8.86 6.44
CA LEU A 187 -3.87 -8.49 7.81
C LEU A 187 -2.95 -7.27 7.78
N ILE A 188 -3.42 -6.14 8.30
CA ILE A 188 -2.70 -4.86 8.19
C ILE A 188 -2.73 -4.07 9.49
N GLY A 189 -1.78 -3.17 9.68
CA GLY A 189 -1.85 -2.13 10.69
C GLY A 189 -2.89 -1.04 10.32
N LYS A 190 -3.53 -0.46 11.31
CA LYS A 190 -4.56 0.57 11.11
C LYS A 190 -4.07 1.83 10.36
N ASP A 191 -2.79 2.10 10.38
CA ASP A 191 -2.16 3.26 9.73
C ASP A 191 -2.19 3.18 8.20
N ILE A 192 -2.32 1.97 7.64
CA ILE A 192 -2.46 1.74 6.21
C ILE A 192 -3.87 1.29 5.81
N LEU A 193 -4.87 1.57 6.66
CA LEU A 193 -6.26 1.17 6.41
C LEU A 193 -6.82 1.79 5.13
N THR A 194 -6.64 3.09 4.92
CA THR A 194 -7.17 3.79 3.72
C THR A 194 -6.58 3.23 2.43
N THR A 195 -5.28 2.94 2.41
CA THR A 195 -4.62 2.37 1.22
C THR A 195 -5.16 0.98 0.88
N HIS A 196 -5.51 0.16 1.88
CA HIS A 196 -6.02 -1.20 1.65
C HIS A 196 -7.53 -1.27 1.48
N ALA A 197 -8.30 -0.36 2.09
CA ALA A 197 -9.75 -0.37 2.05
C ALA A 197 -10.35 0.60 1.01
N VAL A 198 -9.52 1.49 0.42
CA VAL A 198 -9.96 2.43 -0.63
C VAL A 198 -9.11 2.28 -1.88
N TYR A 199 -7.79 2.54 -1.82
CA TYR A 199 -6.94 2.51 -3.01
C TYR A 199 -6.92 1.12 -3.66
N TRP A 200 -6.61 0.09 -2.90
CA TRP A 200 -6.50 -1.27 -3.39
C TRP A 200 -7.78 -1.81 -4.04
N PRO A 201 -8.95 -1.74 -3.39
CA PRO A 201 -10.20 -2.18 -4.01
C PRO A 201 -10.54 -1.44 -5.30
N THR A 202 -10.33 -0.12 -5.35
CA THR A 202 -10.62 0.67 -6.56
C THR A 202 -9.67 0.32 -7.72
N MET A 203 -8.39 0.05 -7.42
CA MET A 203 -7.43 -0.46 -8.42
C MET A 203 -7.84 -1.83 -8.97
N LEU A 204 -8.27 -2.75 -8.10
CA LEU A 204 -8.77 -4.07 -8.51
C LEU A 204 -10.05 -3.96 -9.33
N MET A 205 -10.99 -3.09 -8.96
CA MET A 205 -12.20 -2.83 -9.72
C MET A 205 -11.88 -2.35 -11.14
N SER A 206 -10.94 -1.41 -11.26
CA SER A 206 -10.48 -0.91 -12.56
C SER A 206 -9.79 -2.00 -13.39
N ALA A 207 -9.00 -2.85 -12.76
CA ALA A 207 -8.33 -3.96 -13.45
C ALA A 207 -9.24 -5.17 -13.73
N GLY A 208 -10.52 -5.14 -13.29
CA GLY A 208 -11.44 -6.26 -13.44
C GLY A 208 -11.08 -7.51 -12.62
N ILE A 209 -10.37 -7.30 -11.51
CA ILE A 209 -9.93 -8.37 -10.60
C ILE A 209 -10.84 -8.39 -9.36
N GLU A 210 -11.20 -9.60 -8.92
CA GLU A 210 -12.04 -9.79 -7.73
C GLU A 210 -11.40 -9.19 -6.48
N LEU A 211 -12.22 -8.63 -5.58
CA LEU A 211 -11.74 -8.03 -4.33
C LEU A 211 -11.40 -9.11 -3.30
N PRO A 212 -10.46 -8.85 -2.36
CA PRO A 212 -10.21 -9.73 -1.23
C PRO A 212 -11.48 -9.90 -0.39
N LYS A 213 -11.63 -11.05 0.29
CA LYS A 213 -12.82 -11.34 1.11
C LYS A 213 -12.88 -10.47 2.36
N SER A 214 -11.73 -10.15 2.96
CA SER A 214 -11.68 -9.34 4.16
C SER A 214 -10.36 -8.59 4.32
N ILE A 215 -10.45 -7.40 4.89
CA ILE A 215 -9.33 -6.55 5.33
C ILE A 215 -9.44 -6.40 6.84
N PHE A 216 -8.50 -6.97 7.58
CA PHE A 216 -8.46 -6.90 9.02
C PHE A 216 -7.37 -5.94 9.48
N ALA A 217 -7.76 -4.81 10.07
CA ALA A 217 -6.86 -3.76 10.54
C ALA A 217 -6.68 -3.82 12.05
N HIS A 218 -5.52 -4.28 12.51
CA HIS A 218 -5.17 -4.31 13.93
C HIS A 218 -4.69 -2.94 14.45
N GLY A 219 -4.68 -2.80 15.78
CA GLY A 219 -4.19 -1.61 16.47
C GLY A 219 -2.66 -1.49 16.42
N TRP A 220 -2.14 -0.41 16.99
CA TRP A 220 -0.70 -0.25 17.19
C TRP A 220 -0.22 -0.99 18.44
N TRP A 221 1.01 -1.45 18.38
CA TRP A 221 1.76 -1.81 19.57
C TRP A 221 2.17 -0.53 20.28
N LEU A 222 1.88 -0.47 21.57
CA LEU A 222 2.18 0.68 22.41
C LEU A 222 3.30 0.35 23.38
N MET A 223 4.11 1.35 23.72
CA MET A 223 5.06 1.32 24.80
C MET A 223 4.56 2.32 25.86
N GLY A 224 3.95 1.83 26.94
CA GLY A 224 3.12 2.67 27.79
C GLY A 224 1.98 3.30 26.98
N ASP A 225 1.82 4.62 27.07
CA ASP A 225 0.78 5.36 26.34
C ASP A 225 1.22 5.85 24.95
N SER A 226 2.44 5.51 24.51
CA SER A 226 3.03 6.03 23.28
C SER A 226 3.14 4.97 22.20
N LYS A 227 2.82 5.35 20.93
CA LYS A 227 3.11 4.51 19.76
C LYS A 227 4.62 4.25 19.67
N MET A 228 5.02 2.99 19.41
CA MET A 228 6.40 2.68 19.07
C MET A 228 6.83 3.39 17.79
N SER A 229 7.93 4.13 17.83
CA SER A 229 8.45 4.91 16.71
C SER A 229 9.96 4.96 16.72
N LYS A 230 10.57 4.83 15.53
CA LYS A 230 12.03 4.96 15.36
C LYS A 230 12.53 6.33 15.81
N SER A 231 11.75 7.37 15.54
CA SER A 231 12.11 8.74 15.92
C SER A 231 12.07 9.00 17.43
N LEU A 232 11.27 8.23 18.18
CA LEU A 232 11.20 8.29 19.65
C LEU A 232 12.18 7.35 20.33
N GLY A 233 12.85 6.47 19.59
CA GLY A 233 13.81 5.51 20.14
C GLY A 233 13.18 4.45 21.06
N ASN A 234 11.85 4.33 21.10
CA ASN A 234 11.10 3.42 21.95
C ASN A 234 10.69 2.11 21.25
N ILE A 235 11.48 1.68 20.25
CA ILE A 235 11.23 0.42 19.53
C ILE A 235 11.83 -0.73 20.32
N ILE A 236 11.03 -1.76 20.53
CA ILE A 236 11.51 -3.05 21.04
C ILE A 236 11.93 -3.90 19.84
N ASN A 237 13.16 -4.41 19.90
CA ASN A 237 13.63 -5.35 18.90
C ASN A 237 12.98 -6.73 19.15
N PRO A 238 12.24 -7.30 18.19
CA PRO A 238 11.59 -8.59 18.38
C PRO A 238 12.58 -9.74 18.64
N MET A 239 13.84 -9.62 18.21
CA MET A 239 14.87 -10.61 18.50
C MET A 239 15.19 -10.67 20.00
N ASP A 240 15.29 -9.51 20.65
CA ASP A 240 15.58 -9.43 22.09
C ASP A 240 14.40 -10.02 22.90
N LEU A 241 13.17 -9.86 22.42
CA LEU A 241 11.99 -10.49 23.05
C LEU A 241 12.04 -12.02 22.91
N ILE A 242 12.38 -12.53 21.73
CA ILE A 242 12.52 -13.97 21.49
C ILE A 242 13.61 -14.56 22.38
N ASP A 243 14.75 -13.91 22.48
CA ASP A 243 15.90 -14.38 23.27
C ASP A 243 15.58 -14.37 24.78
N ASN A 244 14.78 -13.41 25.27
CA ASN A 244 14.43 -13.28 26.69
C ASN A 244 13.21 -14.15 27.10
N TYR A 245 12.21 -14.29 26.24
CA TYR A 245 10.92 -14.89 26.61
C TYR A 245 10.58 -16.13 25.81
N GLY A 246 11.31 -16.45 24.76
CA GLY A 246 10.99 -17.52 23.81
C GLY A 246 9.97 -17.11 22.76
N VAL A 247 9.80 -17.98 21.74
CA VAL A 247 8.97 -17.69 20.56
C VAL A 247 7.47 -17.67 20.89
N ASP A 248 7.00 -18.67 21.65
CA ASP A 248 5.56 -18.82 21.89
C ASP A 248 4.94 -17.67 22.70
N PRO A 249 5.55 -17.17 23.80
CA PRO A 249 5.08 -15.98 24.49
C PRO A 249 5.04 -14.74 23.59
N VAL A 250 6.08 -14.53 22.77
CA VAL A 250 6.16 -13.38 21.86
C VAL A 250 5.07 -13.42 20.78
N ARG A 251 4.72 -14.62 20.30
CA ARG A 251 3.64 -14.79 19.32
C ARG A 251 2.23 -14.68 19.92
N TYR A 252 2.09 -15.07 21.17
CA TYR A 252 0.81 -15.02 21.86
C TYR A 252 0.41 -13.61 22.26
N TYR A 253 1.41 -12.78 22.70
CA TYR A 253 1.19 -11.39 23.08
C TYR A 253 0.88 -10.50 21.88
#